data_b0b24b3daaeb5cd2ff18d4da5063adda
#
_entry.id   b0b24b3daaeb5cd2ff18d4da5063adda
#
_cell.length_a   1.000
_cell.length_b   1.000
_cell.length_c   1.000
_cell.angle_alpha   90.00
_cell.angle_beta   90.00
_cell.angle_gamma   90.00
#
_symmetry.space_group_name_H-M   'P 1'
#
loop_
_entity.id
_entity.type
_entity.pdbx_description
1 polymer ?
#
loop_
_entity_poly.entity_id
_entity_poly.type
_entity_poly.pdbx_seq_one_letter_code
_entity_poly.pdbx_strand_id
1 'polypeptide(L)'
;MSNVVLAKYFDRIKAAYEVSAFTEGTSPETEDRIKQFEAKYESIPAEYRWLLLNLGGCYLAEPWIFGLKELEENYAIFVEAYEEYMSECEHGPAFPFGGLGDGSIVFIDLESGKVRGYNNDYADLEEIAESFSSLILELVEQVESFS
;
A
#
# COMPACT_ATOMS: atom_id res chain seq x y z
N MET A 1 17.08 -11.37 -8.53
CA MET A 1 16.07 -12.00 -7.67
C MET A 1 15.64 -11.03 -6.60
N SER A 2 14.36 -10.75 -6.55
CA SER A 2 13.85 -9.89 -5.50
C SER A 2 13.66 -10.71 -4.22
N ASN A 3 14.33 -10.29 -3.15
CA ASN A 3 14.10 -10.85 -1.84
C ASN A 3 12.89 -10.18 -1.22
N VAL A 4 11.70 -10.64 -1.63
CA VAL A 4 10.46 -10.11 -1.07
C VAL A 4 10.30 -10.65 0.36
N VAL A 5 10.35 -9.76 1.32
CA VAL A 5 10.25 -10.11 2.75
C VAL A 5 8.91 -10.77 3.07
N LEU A 6 7.82 -10.23 2.51
CA LEU A 6 6.47 -10.73 2.77
C LEU A 6 6.27 -12.18 2.37
N ALA A 7 7.01 -12.68 1.38
CA ALA A 7 6.89 -14.06 0.93
C ALA A 7 7.16 -15.07 2.06
N LYS A 8 8.03 -14.71 3.01
CA LYS A 8 8.35 -15.56 4.15
C LYS A 8 7.17 -15.71 5.12
N TYR A 9 6.25 -14.78 5.08
CA TYR A 9 5.12 -14.70 6.02
C TYR A 9 3.79 -14.96 5.33
N PHE A 10 3.81 -15.51 4.13
CA PHE A 10 2.60 -15.72 3.32
C PHE A 10 1.47 -16.41 4.10
N ASP A 11 1.78 -17.54 4.73
CA ASP A 11 0.76 -18.33 5.43
C ASP A 11 0.14 -17.53 6.58
N ARG A 12 0.97 -16.78 7.30
CA ARG A 12 0.52 -15.94 8.40
C ARG A 12 -0.39 -14.80 7.91
N ILE A 13 0.02 -14.15 6.83
CA ILE A 13 -0.75 -13.05 6.24
C ILE A 13 -2.08 -13.58 5.71
N LYS A 14 -2.04 -14.70 5.02
CA LYS A 14 -3.24 -15.34 4.47
C LYS A 14 -4.22 -15.71 5.58
N ALA A 15 -3.72 -16.24 6.69
CA ALA A 15 -4.55 -16.58 7.84
C ALA A 15 -5.27 -15.34 8.40
N ALA A 16 -4.57 -14.21 8.47
CA ALA A 16 -5.19 -12.96 8.91
C ALA A 16 -6.29 -12.50 7.96
N TYR A 17 -6.08 -12.63 6.65
CA TYR A 17 -7.10 -12.33 5.65
C TYR A 17 -8.34 -13.20 5.83
N GLU A 18 -8.15 -14.48 6.13
CA GLU A 18 -9.25 -15.43 6.27
C GLU A 18 -10.16 -15.12 7.46
N VAL A 19 -9.62 -14.55 8.54
CA VAL A 19 -10.41 -14.21 9.71
C VAL A 19 -10.98 -12.81 9.68
N SER A 20 -10.54 -11.96 8.76
CA SER A 20 -11.00 -10.58 8.65
C SER A 20 -12.19 -10.47 7.70
N ALA A 21 -13.29 -9.87 8.18
CA ALA A 21 -14.46 -9.62 7.35
C ALA A 21 -14.19 -8.53 6.29
N PHE A 22 -13.20 -7.67 6.53
CA PHE A 22 -12.91 -6.54 5.65
C PHE A 22 -12.12 -6.92 4.39
N THR A 23 -11.61 -8.13 4.32
CA THR A 23 -10.91 -8.62 3.13
C THR A 23 -11.81 -9.50 2.26
N GLU A 24 -13.06 -9.64 2.60
CA GLU A 24 -14.03 -10.39 1.79
C GLU A 24 -14.11 -9.73 0.41
N GLY A 25 -13.94 -10.52 -0.63
CA GLY A 25 -13.96 -10.03 -2.00
C GLY A 25 -12.62 -9.64 -2.56
N THR A 26 -11.56 -9.58 -1.74
CA THR A 26 -10.21 -9.37 -2.28
C THR A 26 -9.73 -10.68 -2.93
N SER A 27 -9.00 -10.55 -4.03
CA SER A 27 -8.46 -11.71 -4.73
C SER A 27 -7.12 -11.37 -5.37
N PRO A 28 -6.25 -12.38 -5.54
CA PRO A 28 -4.98 -12.16 -6.22
C PRO A 28 -5.16 -11.65 -7.64
N GLU A 29 -4.27 -10.77 -8.06
CA GLU A 29 -4.24 -10.24 -9.42
C GLU A 29 -3.37 -11.09 -10.32
N THR A 30 -3.50 -10.89 -11.64
CA THR A 30 -2.66 -11.59 -12.60
C THR A 30 -1.45 -10.74 -12.98
N GLU A 31 -0.37 -11.40 -13.39
CA GLU A 31 0.83 -10.71 -13.92
C GLU A 31 0.47 -9.77 -15.07
N ASP A 32 -0.40 -10.22 -15.97
CA ASP A 32 -0.78 -9.42 -17.14
C ASP A 32 -1.44 -8.11 -16.74
N ARG A 33 -2.35 -8.13 -15.78
CA ARG A 33 -3.03 -6.91 -15.33
C ARG A 33 -2.06 -5.97 -14.63
N ILE A 34 -1.15 -6.52 -13.83
CA ILE A 34 -0.13 -5.71 -13.16
C ILE A 34 0.79 -5.06 -14.19
N LYS A 35 1.23 -5.79 -15.20
CA LYS A 35 2.06 -5.25 -16.28
C LYS A 35 1.35 -4.17 -17.06
N GLN A 36 0.05 -4.30 -17.30
CA GLN A 36 -0.74 -3.28 -17.95
C GLN A 36 -0.74 -1.97 -17.15
N PHE A 37 -0.91 -2.07 -15.83
CA PHE A 37 -0.83 -0.91 -14.95
C PHE A 37 0.56 -0.27 -15.02
N GLU A 38 1.61 -1.09 -14.91
CA GLU A 38 2.99 -0.60 -14.92
C GLU A 38 3.37 0.07 -16.23
N ALA A 39 2.84 -0.42 -17.33
CA ALA A 39 3.09 0.19 -18.65
C ALA A 39 2.40 1.54 -18.78
N LYS A 40 1.25 1.72 -18.13
CA LYS A 40 0.47 2.95 -18.20
C LYS A 40 0.97 4.02 -17.24
N TYR A 41 1.41 3.62 -16.07
CA TYR A 41 1.78 4.55 -15.00
C TYR A 41 3.23 4.41 -14.57
N GLU A 42 3.53 3.44 -13.72
CA GLU A 42 4.83 3.31 -13.09
C GLU A 42 5.00 1.89 -12.54
N SER A 43 6.24 1.44 -12.39
CA SER A 43 6.53 0.15 -11.77
C SER A 43 6.06 0.12 -10.33
N ILE A 44 5.33 -0.93 -9.97
CA ILE A 44 4.83 -1.12 -8.61
C ILE A 44 6.00 -1.63 -7.74
N PRO A 45 6.21 -1.03 -6.55
CA PRO A 45 7.27 -1.50 -5.65
C PRO A 45 7.14 -3.00 -5.34
N ALA A 46 8.26 -3.70 -5.26
CA ALA A 46 8.32 -5.16 -5.22
C ALA A 46 7.44 -5.81 -4.14
N GLU A 47 7.44 -5.28 -2.92
CA GLU A 47 6.64 -5.84 -1.83
C GLU A 47 5.14 -5.68 -2.08
N TYR A 48 4.72 -4.51 -2.57
CA TYR A 48 3.32 -4.26 -2.91
C TYR A 48 2.89 -5.11 -4.10
N ARG A 49 3.76 -5.22 -5.11
CA ARG A 49 3.52 -6.07 -6.28
C ARG A 49 3.28 -7.53 -5.86
N TRP A 50 4.12 -8.02 -4.95
CA TRP A 50 3.95 -9.37 -4.39
C TRP A 50 2.59 -9.53 -3.70
N LEU A 51 2.19 -8.54 -2.89
CA LEU A 51 0.92 -8.58 -2.19
C LEU A 51 -0.25 -8.67 -3.17
N LEU A 52 -0.23 -7.84 -4.21
CA LEU A 52 -1.29 -7.84 -5.23
C LEU A 52 -1.37 -9.18 -5.96
N LEU A 53 -0.22 -9.77 -6.30
CA LEU A 53 -0.17 -11.06 -6.99
C LEU A 53 -0.67 -12.23 -6.15
N ASN A 54 -0.47 -12.16 -4.85
CA ASN A 54 -0.75 -13.31 -3.98
C ASN A 54 -2.03 -13.17 -3.16
N LEU A 55 -2.44 -11.96 -2.82
CA LEU A 55 -3.58 -11.73 -1.94
C LEU A 55 -4.52 -10.62 -2.40
N GLY A 56 -4.04 -9.67 -3.18
CA GLY A 56 -4.83 -8.51 -3.58
C GLY A 56 -4.62 -7.33 -2.63
N GLY A 57 -5.62 -6.46 -2.49
CA GLY A 57 -5.54 -5.34 -1.57
C GLY A 57 -5.58 -5.80 -0.11
N CYS A 58 -5.30 -4.88 0.81
CA CYS A 58 -5.29 -5.21 2.24
C CYS A 58 -6.17 -4.21 3.01
N TYR A 59 -7.26 -4.72 3.54
CA TYR A 59 -8.25 -3.93 4.29
C TYR A 59 -8.40 -4.44 5.71
N LEU A 60 -7.32 -4.97 6.29
CA LEU A 60 -7.32 -5.51 7.66
C LEU A 60 -7.55 -4.41 8.70
N ALA A 61 -6.93 -3.27 8.50
CA ALA A 61 -7.03 -2.10 9.37
C ALA A 61 -6.49 -0.89 8.61
N GLU A 62 -6.54 0.28 9.21
CA GLU A 62 -5.93 1.47 8.60
C GLU A 62 -4.41 1.43 8.72
N PRO A 63 -3.67 1.86 7.70
CA PRO A 63 -4.16 2.40 6.44
C PRO A 63 -4.72 1.31 5.52
N TRP A 64 -5.73 1.68 4.71
CA TRP A 64 -6.29 0.80 3.69
C TRP A 64 -5.29 0.72 2.53
N ILE A 65 -5.00 -0.49 2.07
CA ILE A 65 -4.07 -0.72 0.95
C ILE A 65 -4.89 -1.19 -0.23
N PHE A 66 -4.86 -0.41 -1.32
CA PHE A 66 -5.70 -0.65 -2.48
C PHE A 66 -5.34 -1.93 -3.21
N GLY A 67 -6.37 -2.67 -3.66
CA GLY A 67 -6.22 -3.66 -4.71
C GLY A 67 -5.95 -2.95 -6.03
N LEU A 68 -5.62 -3.71 -7.07
CA LEU A 68 -5.23 -3.13 -8.35
C LEU A 68 -6.33 -2.27 -8.98
N LYS A 69 -7.58 -2.70 -8.86
CA LYS A 69 -8.71 -1.96 -9.43
C LYS A 69 -8.82 -0.56 -8.81
N GLU A 70 -8.79 -0.48 -7.49
CA GLU A 70 -8.87 0.78 -6.77
C GLU A 70 -7.63 1.63 -7.02
N LEU A 71 -6.47 1.01 -7.15
CA LEU A 71 -5.24 1.70 -7.48
C LEU A 71 -5.34 2.36 -8.87
N GLU A 72 -5.84 1.62 -9.88
CA GLU A 72 -6.04 2.17 -11.22
C GLU A 72 -6.98 3.37 -11.21
N GLU A 73 -8.06 3.29 -10.45
CA GLU A 73 -9.07 4.36 -10.38
C GLU A 73 -8.54 5.62 -9.71
N ASN A 74 -7.60 5.49 -8.79
CA ASN A 74 -7.18 6.60 -7.94
C ASN A 74 -5.73 7.06 -8.15
N TYR A 75 -4.91 6.29 -8.85
CA TYR A 75 -3.47 6.57 -8.96
C TYR A 75 -3.18 7.96 -9.53
N ALA A 76 -3.79 8.30 -10.65
CA ALA A 76 -3.56 9.59 -11.30
C ALA A 76 -3.99 10.75 -10.39
N ILE A 77 -5.10 10.58 -9.69
CA ILE A 77 -5.62 11.60 -8.75
C ILE A 77 -4.64 11.80 -7.59
N PHE A 78 -4.11 10.71 -7.04
CA PHE A 78 -3.19 10.76 -5.92
C PHE A 78 -1.84 11.35 -6.32
N VAL A 79 -1.34 11.00 -7.49
CA VAL A 79 -0.07 11.56 -7.99
C VAL A 79 -0.20 13.06 -8.19
N GLU A 80 -1.30 13.53 -8.78
CA GLU A 80 -1.56 14.95 -8.96
C GLU A 80 -1.66 15.68 -7.61
N ALA A 81 -2.40 15.12 -6.67
CA ALA A 81 -2.53 15.70 -5.33
C ALA A 81 -1.19 15.73 -4.60
N TYR A 82 -0.39 14.67 -4.74
CA TYR A 82 0.92 14.57 -4.10
C TYR A 82 1.91 15.59 -4.70
N GLU A 83 1.88 15.79 -6.03
CA GLU A 83 2.75 16.78 -6.68
C GLU A 83 2.49 18.19 -6.15
N GLU A 84 1.23 18.52 -5.91
CA GLU A 84 0.86 19.82 -5.34
C GLU A 84 1.50 19.99 -3.95
N TYR A 85 1.47 18.96 -3.12
CA TYR A 85 2.06 19.02 -1.78
C TYR A 85 3.58 18.92 -1.82
N MET A 86 4.14 18.20 -2.78
CA MET A 86 5.58 18.06 -2.92
C MET A 86 6.28 19.38 -3.16
N SER A 87 5.64 20.29 -3.91
CA SER A 87 6.24 21.61 -4.16
C SER A 87 6.39 22.43 -2.89
N GLU A 88 5.57 22.14 -1.88
CA GLU A 88 5.64 22.82 -0.58
C GLU A 88 6.56 22.11 0.41
N CYS A 89 6.65 20.79 0.35
CA CYS A 89 7.34 19.97 1.35
C CYS A 89 8.72 19.47 0.92
N GLU A 90 9.12 19.66 -0.33
CA GLU A 90 10.42 19.28 -0.89
C GLU A 90 10.79 17.80 -0.69
N HIS A 91 9.81 16.89 -0.82
CA HIS A 91 10.05 15.45 -0.67
C HIS A 91 10.31 14.77 -2.02
N GLY A 92 11.03 13.65 -1.97
CA GLY A 92 11.37 12.88 -3.16
C GLY A 92 10.20 12.13 -3.78
N PRO A 93 10.47 11.30 -4.80
CA PRO A 93 9.42 10.56 -5.50
C PRO A 93 8.70 9.58 -4.58
N ALA A 94 7.41 9.39 -4.82
CA ALA A 94 6.55 8.55 -4.01
C ALA A 94 5.61 7.72 -4.86
N PHE A 95 5.19 6.57 -4.32
CA PHE A 95 4.18 5.71 -4.94
C PHE A 95 2.97 5.62 -4.01
N PRO A 96 1.86 6.31 -4.33
CA PRO A 96 0.66 6.23 -3.50
C PRO A 96 -0.02 4.87 -3.66
N PHE A 97 -0.45 4.27 -2.56
CA PHE A 97 -1.03 2.93 -2.57
C PHE A 97 -2.24 2.77 -1.67
N GLY A 98 -2.60 3.79 -0.93
CA GLY A 98 -3.71 3.65 -0.01
C GLY A 98 -4.09 4.95 0.67
N GLY A 99 -4.89 4.84 1.72
CA GLY A 99 -5.35 5.99 2.45
C GLY A 99 -5.87 5.67 3.84
N LEU A 100 -6.09 6.72 4.59
CA LEU A 100 -6.66 6.67 5.92
C LEU A 100 -8.13 7.10 5.86
N GLY A 101 -8.88 6.80 6.91
CA GLY A 101 -10.29 7.14 6.98
C GLY A 101 -10.59 8.63 6.93
N ASP A 102 -9.61 9.48 7.25
CA ASP A 102 -9.74 10.93 7.19
C ASP A 102 -9.45 11.52 5.81
N GLY A 103 -9.17 10.68 4.82
CA GLY A 103 -8.85 11.11 3.46
C GLY A 103 -7.37 11.35 3.19
N SER A 104 -6.51 11.16 4.19
CA SER A 104 -5.06 11.31 4.01
C SER A 104 -4.53 10.23 3.07
N ILE A 105 -3.56 10.60 2.23
CA ILE A 105 -2.94 9.70 1.27
C ILE A 105 -1.75 9.01 1.94
N VAL A 106 -1.64 7.70 1.72
CA VAL A 106 -0.51 6.90 2.20
C VAL A 106 0.30 6.44 1.00
N PHE A 107 1.62 6.56 1.08
CA PHE A 107 2.50 6.26 -0.05
C PHE A 107 3.84 5.69 0.42
N ILE A 108 4.55 5.06 -0.54
CA ILE A 108 5.90 4.57 -0.32
C ILE A 108 6.86 5.62 -0.86
N ASP A 109 7.79 6.07 -0.01
CA ASP A 109 8.90 6.93 -0.44
C ASP A 109 9.87 6.03 -1.22
N LEU A 110 9.96 6.24 -2.53
CA LEU A 110 10.76 5.37 -3.39
C LEU A 110 12.26 5.49 -3.13
N GLU A 111 12.71 6.57 -2.54
CA GLU A 111 14.11 6.76 -2.21
C GLU A 111 14.52 5.99 -0.95
N SER A 112 13.73 6.08 0.12
CA SER A 112 14.03 5.44 1.41
C SER A 112 13.34 4.11 1.63
N GLY A 113 12.24 3.85 0.92
CA GLY A 113 11.39 2.68 1.15
C GLY A 113 10.42 2.85 2.30
N LYS A 114 10.46 3.97 3.00
CA LYS A 114 9.56 4.21 4.12
C LYS A 114 8.14 4.47 3.68
N VAL A 115 7.19 4.09 4.51
CA VAL A 115 5.77 4.38 4.30
C VAL A 115 5.44 5.67 5.05
N ARG A 116 4.88 6.62 4.33
CA ARG A 116 4.51 7.93 4.88
C ARG A 116 3.06 8.24 4.56
N GLY A 117 2.46 9.06 5.42
CA GLY A 117 1.12 9.59 5.19
C GLY A 117 1.16 11.11 5.14
N TYR A 118 0.35 11.70 4.27
CA TYR A 118 0.22 13.14 4.21
C TYR A 118 -1.01 13.56 5.04
N ASN A 119 -0.77 14.37 6.07
CA ASN A 119 -1.83 14.89 6.92
C ASN A 119 -2.35 16.20 6.34
N ASN A 120 -3.59 16.18 5.84
CA ASN A 120 -4.22 17.35 5.22
C ASN A 120 -4.43 18.50 6.20
N ASP A 121 -4.68 18.20 7.47
CA ASP A 121 -4.96 19.24 8.48
C ASP A 121 -3.73 20.06 8.84
N TYR A 122 -2.56 19.43 8.85
CA TYR A 122 -1.31 20.07 9.27
C TYR A 122 -0.34 20.28 8.11
N ALA A 123 -0.71 19.91 6.89
CA ALA A 123 0.14 19.99 5.70
C ALA A 123 1.52 19.37 5.96
N ASP A 124 1.54 18.23 6.64
CA ASP A 124 2.77 17.58 7.10
C ASP A 124 2.81 16.12 6.69
N LEU A 125 4.03 15.59 6.56
CA LEU A 125 4.26 14.18 6.28
C LEU A 125 4.62 13.46 7.56
N GLU A 126 3.91 12.36 7.83
CA GLU A 126 4.16 11.52 8.98
C GLU A 126 4.73 10.18 8.53
N GLU A 127 5.72 9.65 9.25
CA GLU A 127 6.20 8.31 8.99
C GLU A 127 5.19 7.31 9.59
N ILE A 128 4.66 6.44 8.74
CA ILE A 128 3.67 5.42 9.14
C ILE A 128 4.37 4.11 9.49
N ALA A 129 5.38 3.72 8.71
CA ALA A 129 6.15 2.49 8.93
C ALA A 129 7.51 2.60 8.26
N GLU A 130 8.46 1.79 8.72
CA GLU A 130 9.82 1.77 8.16
C GLU A 130 9.86 1.24 6.73
N SER A 131 8.91 0.35 6.40
CA SER A 131 8.82 -0.25 5.07
C SER A 131 7.40 -0.75 4.83
N PHE A 132 7.09 -1.05 3.58
CA PHE A 132 5.80 -1.64 3.23
C PHE A 132 5.60 -3.00 3.92
N SER A 133 6.65 -3.83 3.96
CA SER A 133 6.55 -5.13 4.62
C SER A 133 6.30 -4.99 6.13
N SER A 134 6.96 -4.04 6.78
CA SER A 134 6.70 -3.76 8.20
C SER A 134 5.25 -3.36 8.43
N LEU A 135 4.69 -2.53 7.54
CA LEU A 135 3.30 -2.11 7.65
C LEU A 135 2.35 -3.31 7.58
N ILE A 136 2.54 -4.18 6.58
CA ILE A 136 1.69 -5.35 6.43
C ILE A 136 1.75 -6.25 7.67
N LEU A 137 2.95 -6.49 8.21
CA LEU A 137 3.10 -7.32 9.39
C LEU A 137 2.48 -6.69 10.64
N GLU A 138 2.53 -5.36 10.76
CA GLU A 138 1.83 -4.66 11.84
C GLU A 138 0.30 -4.83 11.74
N LEU A 139 -0.24 -4.74 10.52
CA LEU A 139 -1.68 -4.95 10.31
C LEU A 139 -2.09 -6.37 10.65
N VAL A 140 -1.26 -7.36 10.30
CA VAL A 140 -1.49 -8.76 10.63
C VAL A 140 -1.46 -8.95 12.15
N GLU A 141 -0.50 -8.35 12.84
CA GLU A 141 -0.42 -8.41 14.31
C GLU A 141 -1.68 -7.85 14.97
N GLN A 142 -2.23 -6.77 14.44
CA GLN A 142 -3.46 -6.20 14.97
C GLN A 142 -4.62 -7.21 14.88
N VAL A 143 -4.74 -7.91 13.76
CA VAL A 143 -5.77 -8.95 13.60
C VAL A 143 -5.54 -10.08 14.61
N GLU A 144 -4.29 -10.53 14.73
CA GLU A 144 -3.93 -11.62 15.65
C GLU A 144 -4.23 -11.29 17.09
N SER A 145 -4.08 -10.02 17.49
CA SER A 145 -4.30 -9.59 18.88
C SER A 145 -5.78 -9.59 19.26
N PHE A 146 -6.70 -9.61 18.28
CA PHE A 146 -8.14 -9.65 18.53
C PHE A 146 -8.73 -11.07 18.45
N SER A 147 -7.92 -12.05 18.14
CA SER A 147 -8.40 -13.44 17.99
C SER A 147 -8.17 -14.29 19.24
#